data_17526c1ea837edfc8a764481e7e463be
#
_entry.id   17526c1ea837edfc8a764481e7e463be
#
_cell.length_a   1.000
_cell.length_b   1.000
_cell.length_c   1.000
_cell.angle_alpha   90.00
_cell.angle_beta   90.00
_cell.angle_gamma   90.00
#
_symmetry.space_group_name_H-M   'P 1'
#
loop_
_entity.id
_entity.type
_entity.pdbx_description
1 polymer ?
#
loop_
_entity_poly.entity_id
_entity_poly.type
_entity_poly.pdbx_seq_one_letter_code
_entity_poly.pdbx_strand_id
1 'polypeptide(L)'
;MSDENRVALSPSARTPLGRVIAVSGSQATAQFPITTAMSEGGEFAFSVGSLVGIENGAALAIGALCDITLQVAGTGEAASSAIGRIDLLGQISAETRFQSGVAVYPKIGSAVVSIGTDDLKTIFDLASPSTVELGRLQQDASIAATVNVDETVRKHFAIFGSTGSGKSSALALILRKIMQARSDLRILLIDAHNEYTECFDGRAHVFGPQNLNLPFWLFNFEELVQIVFGSRSGAEREISLLADLIPLAKTECARASGMLRASYRAQQTDNASRFTADTPAPYRLEDVIAAAESRMGKLENRDLAVAYQRLVMRINAARRNPRYAFIFESAADTGDPMVEILCQLLRLKDHDQPMAIVQLAGFPAETTEVIVSVLFRL
;
A
#
# COMPACT_ATOMS: atom_id res chain seq x y z
N MET A 1 20.27 -40.41 28.44
CA MET A 1 21.57 -39.77 28.24
C MET A 1 21.53 -39.17 26.86
N SER A 2 21.43 -37.87 26.65
CA SER A 2 21.98 -36.73 27.32
C SER A 2 21.01 -35.57 27.32
N ASP A 3 20.72 -35.11 28.51
CA ASP A 3 20.16 -33.81 28.85
C ASP A 3 21.37 -32.85 28.85
N GLU A 4 21.46 -31.93 27.88
CA GLU A 4 22.41 -30.81 27.94
C GLU A 4 22.20 -29.88 26.73
N ASN A 5 21.31 -28.92 26.88
CA ASN A 5 21.55 -27.49 26.55
C ASN A 5 20.36 -26.62 26.95
N ARG A 6 20.03 -26.63 28.23
CA ARG A 6 19.31 -25.53 28.84
C ARG A 6 20.28 -24.39 29.03
N VAL A 7 20.38 -23.48 28.06
CA VAL A 7 20.95 -22.15 28.28
C VAL A 7 20.02 -21.43 29.23
N ALA A 8 20.29 -21.53 30.52
CA ALA A 8 19.71 -20.62 31.49
C ALA A 8 20.18 -19.21 31.13
N LEU A 9 19.30 -18.37 30.65
CA LEU A 9 19.51 -16.93 30.48
C LEU A 9 19.86 -16.40 31.89
N SER A 10 21.16 -16.18 32.16
CA SER A 10 21.58 -15.39 33.33
C SER A 10 20.92 -14.03 33.19
N PRO A 11 20.18 -13.54 34.20
CA PRO A 11 19.64 -12.20 34.15
C PRO A 11 20.81 -11.23 34.11
N SER A 12 21.12 -10.65 32.94
CA SER A 12 21.94 -9.45 32.88
C SER A 12 21.30 -8.47 33.86
N ALA A 13 22.12 -7.86 34.74
CA ALA A 13 21.63 -7.01 35.84
C ALA A 13 20.82 -5.86 35.25
N ARG A 14 19.48 -6.01 35.23
CA ARG A 14 18.55 -4.99 34.77
C ARG A 14 18.49 -3.87 35.79
N THR A 15 18.74 -2.65 35.37
CA THR A 15 18.67 -1.48 36.28
C THR A 15 17.22 -1.06 36.46
N PRO A 16 16.72 -0.96 37.69
CA PRO A 16 15.39 -0.40 37.97
C PRO A 16 15.33 1.06 37.54
N LEU A 17 14.37 1.42 36.69
CA LEU A 17 14.15 2.79 36.21
C LEU A 17 13.01 3.46 36.95
N GLY A 18 11.95 2.71 37.31
CA GLY A 18 10.75 3.25 37.90
C GLY A 18 9.73 2.19 38.27
N ARG A 19 8.49 2.60 38.49
CA ARG A 19 7.39 1.70 38.83
C ARG A 19 6.11 2.07 38.07
N VAL A 20 5.34 1.05 37.73
CA VAL A 20 4.02 1.18 37.10
C VAL A 20 3.05 1.80 38.12
N ILE A 21 2.37 2.87 37.73
CA ILE A 21 1.35 3.57 38.56
C ILE A 21 -0.07 3.40 38.01
N ALA A 22 -0.22 3.11 36.69
CA ALA A 22 -1.51 2.82 36.10
C ALA A 22 -1.34 1.87 34.88
N VAL A 23 -2.40 1.10 34.59
CA VAL A 23 -2.46 0.24 33.40
C VAL A 23 -3.84 0.41 32.76
N SER A 24 -3.89 0.64 31.46
CA SER A 24 -5.13 0.82 30.71
C SER A 24 -5.00 0.24 29.31
N GLY A 25 -5.76 -0.82 29.03
CA GLY A 25 -5.69 -1.50 27.73
C GLY A 25 -4.27 -1.95 27.38
N SER A 26 -3.75 -1.52 26.22
CA SER A 26 -2.38 -1.82 25.76
C SER A 26 -1.31 -0.88 26.30
N GLN A 27 -1.64 -0.04 27.29
CA GLN A 27 -0.73 0.99 27.81
C GLN A 27 -0.49 0.83 29.30
N ALA A 28 0.72 1.15 29.75
CA ALA A 28 1.08 1.33 31.14
C ALA A 28 1.61 2.75 31.36
N THR A 29 1.31 3.34 32.55
CA THR A 29 1.91 4.59 32.98
C THR A 29 2.89 4.27 34.09
N ALA A 30 4.10 4.79 33.99
CA ALA A 30 5.14 4.58 35.00
C ALA A 30 5.65 5.90 35.57
N GLN A 31 6.02 5.85 36.83
CA GLN A 31 6.72 6.93 37.53
C GLN A 31 8.20 6.60 37.62
N PHE A 32 9.03 7.56 37.22
CA PHE A 32 10.48 7.47 37.19
C PHE A 32 11.05 8.51 38.18
N PRO A 33 11.80 8.11 39.22
CA PRO A 33 12.51 9.04 40.08
C PRO A 33 13.56 9.82 39.27
N ILE A 34 13.67 11.13 39.45
CA ILE A 34 14.62 11.97 38.71
C ILE A 34 16.06 11.49 38.90
N THR A 35 16.39 11.07 40.12
CA THR A 35 17.73 10.55 40.45
C THR A 35 18.14 9.28 39.63
N THR A 36 17.15 8.50 39.19
CA THR A 36 17.38 7.31 38.35
C THR A 36 17.18 7.59 36.87
N ALA A 37 16.40 8.64 36.58
CA ALA A 37 16.08 9.01 35.18
C ALA A 37 17.17 9.88 34.55
N MET A 38 18.06 10.50 35.33
CA MET A 38 19.13 11.37 34.83
C MET A 38 20.48 10.67 34.92
N SER A 39 21.24 10.72 33.81
CA SER A 39 22.66 10.32 33.78
C SER A 39 23.53 11.33 34.53
N GLU A 40 24.80 10.98 34.82
CA GLU A 40 25.76 11.86 35.48
C GLU A 40 25.98 13.22 34.75
N GLY A 41 25.55 13.34 33.52
CA GLY A 41 25.56 14.58 32.72
C GLY A 41 24.30 15.43 32.79
N GLY A 42 23.30 15.05 33.57
CA GLY A 42 22.03 15.79 33.71
C GLY A 42 21.01 15.52 32.56
N GLU A 43 21.27 14.55 31.72
CA GLU A 43 20.38 14.11 30.64
C GLU A 43 19.57 12.88 31.10
N PHE A 44 18.36 12.71 30.58
CA PHE A 44 17.58 11.50 30.82
C PHE A 44 18.27 10.27 30.23
N ALA A 45 18.40 9.19 31.01
CA ALA A 45 18.98 7.92 30.58
C ALA A 45 18.16 7.21 29.49
N PHE A 46 16.95 7.69 29.24
CA PHE A 46 16.02 7.16 28.22
C PHE A 46 15.18 8.29 27.62
N SER A 47 14.77 8.12 26.38
CA SER A 47 13.98 9.09 25.62
C SER A 47 12.69 8.46 25.08
N VAL A 48 11.79 9.29 24.55
CA VAL A 48 10.64 8.80 23.80
C VAL A 48 11.15 7.92 22.64
N GLY A 49 10.53 6.75 22.47
CA GLY A 49 10.94 5.70 21.53
C GLY A 49 11.84 4.63 22.15
N SER A 50 12.42 4.84 23.35
CA SER A 50 13.20 3.81 24.04
C SER A 50 12.32 2.63 24.45
N LEU A 51 12.86 1.42 24.31
CA LEU A 51 12.25 0.20 24.84
C LEU A 51 12.59 0.05 26.32
N VAL A 52 11.59 -0.33 27.10
CA VAL A 52 11.72 -0.64 28.52
C VAL A 52 11.06 -1.97 28.84
N GLY A 53 11.57 -2.64 29.88
CA GLY A 53 10.99 -3.85 30.43
C GLY A 53 10.10 -3.55 31.62
N ILE A 54 9.02 -4.29 31.81
CA ILE A 54 8.20 -4.27 33.03
C ILE A 54 8.18 -5.68 33.60
N GLU A 55 8.67 -5.84 34.83
CA GLU A 55 8.67 -7.12 35.50
C GLU A 55 7.25 -7.58 35.80
N ASN A 56 6.90 -8.77 35.36
CA ASN A 56 5.58 -9.37 35.52
C ASN A 56 5.67 -10.87 35.84
N GLY A 57 6.02 -11.17 37.08
CA GLY A 57 6.24 -12.55 37.54
C GLY A 57 7.44 -13.19 36.84
N ALA A 58 7.22 -14.30 36.13
CA ALA A 58 8.27 -14.99 35.37
C ALA A 58 8.52 -14.42 33.97
N ALA A 59 7.70 -13.48 33.51
CA ALA A 59 7.80 -12.83 32.22
C ALA A 59 8.27 -11.38 32.35
N LEU A 60 8.91 -10.87 31.31
CA LEU A 60 9.24 -9.47 31.13
C LEU A 60 8.32 -8.91 30.04
N ALA A 61 7.39 -8.02 30.42
CA ALA A 61 6.62 -7.30 29.42
C ALA A 61 7.51 -6.21 28.80
N ILE A 62 7.49 -6.11 27.49
CA ILE A 62 8.28 -5.15 26.72
C ILE A 62 7.35 -4.04 26.23
N GLY A 63 7.76 -2.81 26.43
CA GLY A 63 7.01 -1.65 25.95
C GLY A 63 7.90 -0.55 25.41
N ALA A 64 7.32 0.29 24.57
CA ALA A 64 7.97 1.49 24.06
C ALA A 64 7.46 2.73 24.83
N LEU A 65 8.39 3.57 25.24
CA LEU A 65 8.07 4.83 25.92
C LEU A 65 7.59 5.83 24.87
N CYS A 66 6.32 6.22 24.91
CA CYS A 66 5.70 7.08 23.90
C CYS A 66 5.50 8.53 24.37
N ASP A 67 5.58 8.78 25.67
CA ASP A 67 5.44 10.11 26.25
C ASP A 67 6.18 10.19 27.59
N ILE A 68 6.80 11.35 27.87
CA ILE A 68 7.44 11.63 29.15
C ILE A 68 7.08 13.06 29.58
N THR A 69 6.55 13.21 30.78
CA THR A 69 6.20 14.50 31.33
C THR A 69 6.85 14.66 32.73
N LEU A 70 7.50 15.79 32.95
CA LEU A 70 8.09 16.07 34.24
C LEU A 70 7.01 16.57 35.21
N GLN A 71 6.89 15.90 36.34
CA GLN A 71 6.02 16.36 37.46
C GLN A 71 6.85 17.09 38.46
N VAL A 72 6.70 18.42 38.50
CA VAL A 72 7.32 19.28 39.51
C VAL A 72 6.37 19.32 40.72
N ALA A 73 6.83 18.85 41.86
CA ALA A 73 6.03 18.96 43.08
C ALA A 73 6.02 20.41 43.56
N GLY A 74 4.87 20.85 44.08
CA GLY A 74 4.67 22.19 44.61
C GLY A 74 5.56 22.51 45.79
N THR A 75 5.72 23.78 46.12
CA THR A 75 6.59 24.42 47.10
C THR A 75 6.78 23.64 48.41
N GLY A 76 7.90 22.93 48.57
CA GLY A 76 8.35 22.26 49.79
C GLY A 76 8.86 20.86 49.53
N GLU A 77 10.18 20.65 49.59
CA GLU A 77 10.91 19.37 49.55
C GLU A 77 10.24 18.23 48.77
N ALA A 78 10.34 18.23 47.49
CA ALA A 78 9.75 17.18 46.72
C ALA A 78 10.75 16.60 45.73
N ALA A 79 10.93 15.34 45.81
CA ALA A 79 11.55 14.59 44.74
C ALA A 79 10.73 14.79 43.47
N SER A 80 11.24 15.58 42.54
CA SER A 80 10.66 15.71 41.23
C SER A 80 10.66 14.32 40.59
N SER A 81 9.59 13.94 39.94
CA SER A 81 9.49 12.64 39.22
C SER A 81 9.05 12.88 37.78
N ALA A 82 9.44 12.00 36.91
CA ALA A 82 8.89 11.97 35.54
C ALA A 82 7.79 10.91 35.47
N ILE A 83 6.74 11.23 34.75
CA ILE A 83 5.70 10.26 34.39
C ILE A 83 5.83 9.95 32.92
N GLY A 84 5.93 8.65 32.57
CA GLY A 84 6.00 8.19 31.20
C GLY A 84 4.86 7.23 30.87
N ARG A 85 4.37 7.35 29.65
CA ARG A 85 3.41 6.43 29.08
C ARG A 85 4.15 5.43 28.21
N ILE A 86 3.86 4.14 28.40
CA ILE A 86 4.52 3.00 27.80
C ILE A 86 3.47 2.21 27.02
N ASP A 87 3.64 2.09 25.70
CA ASP A 87 2.85 1.19 24.86
C ASP A 87 3.40 -0.23 24.97
N LEU A 88 2.56 -1.18 25.40
CA LEU A 88 2.94 -2.57 25.58
C LEU A 88 2.99 -3.27 24.21
N LEU A 89 4.19 -3.74 23.84
CA LEU A 89 4.45 -4.36 22.54
C LEU A 89 4.37 -5.89 22.58
N GLY A 90 4.84 -6.50 23.67
CA GLY A 90 4.91 -7.94 23.81
C GLY A 90 5.54 -8.37 25.13
N GLN A 91 5.96 -9.63 25.18
CA GLN A 91 6.60 -10.19 26.37
C GLN A 91 7.72 -11.17 26.01
N ILE A 92 8.70 -11.29 26.90
CA ILE A 92 9.73 -12.34 26.90
C ILE A 92 9.48 -13.21 28.13
N SER A 93 9.45 -14.53 27.94
CA SER A 93 9.39 -15.50 29.04
C SER A 93 10.58 -16.44 29.00
N ALA A 94 10.83 -17.15 30.13
CA ALA A 94 11.95 -18.10 30.24
C ALA A 94 11.89 -19.23 29.19
N GLU A 95 10.70 -19.55 28.68
CA GLU A 95 10.46 -20.66 27.77
C GLU A 95 10.33 -20.20 26.30
N THR A 96 10.12 -18.90 26.08
CA THR A 96 9.79 -18.38 24.74
C THR A 96 10.66 -17.18 24.40
N ARG A 97 10.96 -17.05 23.10
CA ARG A 97 11.45 -15.81 22.51
C ARG A 97 10.41 -14.70 22.67
N PHE A 98 10.70 -13.52 22.16
CA PHE A 98 9.74 -12.43 22.16
C PHE A 98 8.43 -12.85 21.48
N GLN A 99 7.31 -12.61 22.16
CA GLN A 99 5.96 -12.79 21.64
C GLN A 99 5.26 -11.41 21.58
N SER A 100 4.73 -11.08 20.42
CA SER A 100 3.90 -9.86 20.25
C SER A 100 2.61 -9.97 21.05
N GLY A 101 2.23 -8.87 21.71
CA GLY A 101 1.13 -8.83 22.65
C GLY A 101 1.49 -9.33 24.05
N VAL A 102 0.70 -8.94 25.04
CA VAL A 102 0.92 -9.26 26.46
C VAL A 102 -0.20 -10.18 26.93
N ALA A 103 0.14 -11.40 27.30
CA ALA A 103 -0.85 -12.36 27.80
C ALA A 103 -1.36 -12.02 29.19
N VAL A 104 -0.47 -11.49 30.05
CA VAL A 104 -0.81 -11.03 31.40
C VAL A 104 -0.33 -9.60 31.56
N TYR A 105 -1.24 -8.70 31.86
CA TYR A 105 -0.92 -7.29 32.04
C TYR A 105 -0.08 -7.05 33.29
N PRO A 106 0.89 -6.09 33.23
CA PRO A 106 1.64 -5.68 34.41
C PRO A 106 0.72 -5.17 35.52
N LYS A 107 1.13 -5.39 36.78
CA LYS A 107 0.40 -4.91 37.94
C LYS A 107 0.89 -3.52 38.31
N ILE A 108 0.01 -2.74 38.96
CA ILE A 108 0.43 -1.50 39.61
C ILE A 108 1.49 -1.83 40.67
N GLY A 109 2.59 -1.08 40.67
CA GLY A 109 3.76 -1.33 41.52
C GLY A 109 4.83 -2.21 40.90
N SER A 110 4.58 -2.87 39.72
CA SER A 110 5.61 -3.62 38.98
C SER A 110 6.80 -2.73 38.65
N ALA A 111 8.01 -3.28 38.77
CA ALA A 111 9.23 -2.55 38.45
C ALA A 111 9.35 -2.36 36.94
N VAL A 112 9.67 -1.13 36.54
CA VAL A 112 10.11 -0.80 35.17
C VAL A 112 11.64 -0.85 35.16
N VAL A 113 12.22 -1.59 34.23
CA VAL A 113 13.67 -1.86 34.17
C VAL A 113 14.25 -1.51 32.81
N SER A 114 15.56 -1.26 32.79
CA SER A 114 16.30 -1.09 31.56
C SER A 114 16.32 -2.40 30.76
N ILE A 115 16.31 -2.30 29.43
CA ILE A 115 16.52 -3.41 28.52
C ILE A 115 17.98 -3.42 28.09
N GLY A 116 18.68 -4.55 28.33
CA GLY A 116 20.05 -4.75 27.93
C GLY A 116 20.18 -5.26 26.49
N THR A 117 21.42 -5.32 25.99
CA THR A 117 21.75 -5.80 24.65
C THR A 117 21.20 -7.22 24.38
N ASP A 118 21.23 -8.12 25.38
CA ASP A 118 20.73 -9.50 25.20
C ASP A 118 19.21 -9.57 25.08
N ASP A 119 18.48 -8.74 25.82
CA ASP A 119 17.03 -8.61 25.69
C ASP A 119 16.68 -8.02 24.32
N LEU A 120 17.38 -6.97 23.87
CA LEU A 120 17.21 -6.39 22.55
C LEU A 120 17.49 -7.40 21.44
N LYS A 121 18.55 -8.19 21.52
CA LYS A 121 18.80 -9.28 20.59
C LYS A 121 17.64 -10.26 20.55
N THR A 122 17.09 -10.63 21.71
CA THR A 122 15.95 -11.54 21.80
C THR A 122 14.69 -10.97 21.14
N ILE A 123 14.45 -9.66 21.27
CA ILE A 123 13.30 -8.97 20.68
C ILE A 123 13.44 -8.89 19.17
N PHE A 124 14.64 -8.55 18.67
CA PHE A 124 14.89 -8.28 17.25
C PHE A 124 15.51 -9.47 16.49
N ASP A 125 15.77 -10.61 17.17
CA ASP A 125 16.22 -11.84 16.52
C ASP A 125 15.05 -12.50 15.76
N LEU A 126 14.86 -12.06 14.55
CA LEU A 126 13.96 -12.72 13.60
C LEU A 126 14.71 -13.92 13.02
N ALA A 127 14.63 -15.08 13.68
CA ALA A 127 15.24 -16.32 13.21
C ALA A 127 14.55 -16.83 11.92
N SER A 128 14.76 -16.13 10.81
CA SER A 128 14.23 -16.46 9.50
C SER A 128 15.29 -16.24 8.43
N PRO A 129 15.45 -17.16 7.48
CA PRO A 129 16.39 -17.00 6.37
C PRO A 129 16.01 -15.85 5.41
N SER A 130 14.76 -15.41 5.46
CA SER A 130 14.23 -14.31 4.63
C SER A 130 14.34 -12.94 5.31
N THR A 131 15.31 -12.74 6.20
CA THR A 131 15.48 -11.50 6.95
C THR A 131 16.48 -10.58 6.24
N VAL A 132 16.15 -9.29 6.13
CA VAL A 132 17.04 -8.25 5.59
C VAL A 132 17.30 -7.17 6.63
N GLU A 133 18.53 -6.66 6.64
CA GLU A 133 18.93 -5.55 7.51
C GLU A 133 18.58 -4.22 6.86
N LEU A 134 17.79 -3.40 7.57
CA LEU A 134 17.43 -2.04 7.19
C LEU A 134 18.39 -0.98 7.75
N GLY A 135 19.00 -1.28 8.91
CA GLY A 135 19.87 -0.35 9.63
C GLY A 135 20.23 -0.88 11.00
N ARG A 136 20.52 0.01 11.93
CA ARG A 136 20.89 -0.29 13.32
C ARG A 136 19.89 0.32 14.28
N LEU A 137 19.71 -0.32 15.45
CA LEU A 137 18.85 0.24 16.47
C LEU A 137 19.47 1.51 17.07
N GLN A 138 18.66 2.55 17.28
CA GLN A 138 19.10 3.77 17.91
C GLN A 138 19.55 3.54 19.36
N GLN A 139 18.89 2.64 20.08
CA GLN A 139 19.17 2.32 21.49
C GLN A 139 20.45 1.52 21.66
N ASP A 140 20.81 0.70 20.68
CA ASP A 140 22.07 -0.07 20.65
C ASP A 140 22.50 -0.30 19.19
N ALA A 141 23.50 0.45 18.74
CA ALA A 141 24.02 0.39 17.38
C ALA A 141 24.72 -0.96 17.03
N SER A 142 24.97 -1.82 18.01
CA SER A 142 25.49 -3.17 17.75
C SER A 142 24.44 -4.10 17.17
N ILE A 143 23.15 -3.78 17.34
CA ILE A 143 22.03 -4.62 16.94
C ILE A 143 21.45 -4.15 15.61
N ALA A 144 21.33 -5.09 14.66
CA ALA A 144 20.72 -4.84 13.38
C ALA A 144 19.19 -4.66 13.52
N ALA A 145 18.65 -3.62 12.91
CA ALA A 145 17.22 -3.48 12.70
C ALA A 145 16.85 -4.28 11.44
N THR A 146 16.13 -5.36 11.63
CA THR A 146 15.83 -6.32 10.57
C THR A 146 14.34 -6.43 10.29
N VAL A 147 14.01 -6.85 9.07
CA VAL A 147 12.62 -7.10 8.65
C VAL A 147 12.56 -8.46 7.96
N ASN A 148 11.50 -9.22 8.23
CA ASN A 148 11.22 -10.48 7.53
C ASN A 148 10.50 -10.16 6.23
N VAL A 149 11.15 -10.43 5.09
CA VAL A 149 10.62 -10.14 3.75
C VAL A 149 9.34 -10.90 3.48
N ASP A 150 9.33 -12.22 3.76
CA ASP A 150 8.17 -13.07 3.46
C ASP A 150 6.93 -12.66 4.25
N GLU A 151 7.09 -12.26 5.50
CA GLU A 151 5.98 -11.73 6.30
C GLU A 151 5.52 -10.35 5.82
N THR A 152 6.46 -9.49 5.44
CA THR A 152 6.16 -8.14 4.97
C THR A 152 5.37 -8.16 3.67
N VAL A 153 5.76 -9.00 2.70
CA VAL A 153 5.07 -9.08 1.40
C VAL A 153 3.74 -9.83 1.45
N ARG A 154 3.50 -10.62 2.50
CA ARG A 154 2.20 -11.29 2.72
C ARG A 154 1.17 -10.43 3.43
N LYS A 155 1.59 -9.35 4.04
CA LYS A 155 0.76 -8.47 4.88
C LYS A 155 0.75 -7.05 4.32
N HIS A 156 -0.14 -6.24 4.86
CA HIS A 156 -0.14 -4.80 4.61
C HIS A 156 0.67 -4.09 5.68
N PHE A 157 1.43 -3.08 5.28
CA PHE A 157 2.09 -2.18 6.21
C PHE A 157 1.91 -0.73 5.78
N ALA A 158 2.09 0.20 6.70
CA ALA A 158 2.00 1.62 6.43
C ALA A 158 3.13 2.37 7.15
N ILE A 159 3.66 3.41 6.49
CA ILE A 159 4.68 4.30 7.03
C ILE A 159 4.05 5.67 7.23
N PHE A 160 3.97 6.09 8.49
CA PHE A 160 3.42 7.38 8.88
C PHE A 160 4.51 8.32 9.37
N GLY A 161 4.30 9.61 9.15
CA GLY A 161 5.20 10.66 9.61
C GLY A 161 4.85 12.01 9.01
N SER A 162 5.35 13.09 9.58
CA SER A 162 5.22 14.44 9.04
C SER A 162 6.01 14.61 7.73
N THR A 163 5.75 15.68 7.00
CA THR A 163 6.54 16.04 5.81
C THR A 163 8.01 16.23 6.21
N GLY A 164 8.93 15.67 5.44
CA GLY A 164 10.36 15.73 5.71
C GLY A 164 10.88 14.71 6.73
N SER A 165 10.03 13.86 7.33
CA SER A 165 10.46 12.84 8.30
C SER A 165 11.15 11.62 7.70
N GLY A 166 11.29 11.54 6.36
CA GLY A 166 11.98 10.43 5.67
C GLY A 166 11.07 9.26 5.28
N LYS A 167 9.74 9.43 5.22
CA LYS A 167 8.81 8.36 4.81
C LYS A 167 9.17 7.74 3.46
N SER A 168 9.37 8.56 2.45
CA SER A 168 9.71 8.13 1.07
C SER A 168 11.07 7.44 1.03
N SER A 169 12.06 7.96 1.77
CA SER A 169 13.39 7.33 1.89
C SER A 169 13.31 5.97 2.60
N ALA A 170 12.49 5.86 3.65
CA ALA A 170 12.29 4.60 4.36
C ALA A 170 11.62 3.55 3.45
N LEU A 171 10.58 3.93 2.70
CA LEU A 171 9.94 3.03 1.72
C LEU A 171 10.92 2.60 0.64
N ALA A 172 11.68 3.54 0.06
CA ALA A 172 12.69 3.22 -0.96
C ALA A 172 13.74 2.24 -0.43
N LEU A 173 14.23 2.44 0.80
CA LEU A 173 15.18 1.53 1.44
C LEU A 173 14.59 0.12 1.61
N ILE A 174 13.38 0.01 2.14
CA ILE A 174 12.68 -1.27 2.34
C ILE A 174 12.54 -2.00 1.00
N LEU A 175 12.03 -1.32 -0.04
CA LEU A 175 11.83 -1.90 -1.36
C LEU A 175 13.15 -2.34 -2.01
N ARG A 176 14.22 -1.54 -1.90
CA ARG A 176 15.56 -1.92 -2.38
C ARG A 176 16.06 -3.20 -1.71
N LYS A 177 15.90 -3.30 -0.39
CA LYS A 177 16.32 -4.49 0.37
C LYS A 177 15.49 -5.72 0.01
N ILE A 178 14.18 -5.56 -0.18
CA ILE A 178 13.31 -6.65 -0.66
C ILE A 178 13.74 -7.12 -2.05
N MET A 179 13.98 -6.23 -3.01
CA MET A 179 14.44 -6.58 -4.36
C MET A 179 15.82 -7.25 -4.38
N GLN A 180 16.69 -6.92 -3.42
CA GLN A 180 17.99 -7.57 -3.26
C GLN A 180 17.85 -9.00 -2.73
N ALA A 181 16.95 -9.23 -1.79
CA ALA A 181 16.73 -10.53 -1.16
C ALA A 181 15.87 -11.48 -2.02
N ARG A 182 14.93 -10.91 -2.79
CA ARG A 182 13.94 -11.65 -3.56
C ARG A 182 13.87 -11.09 -5.00
N SER A 183 14.74 -11.57 -5.86
CA SER A 183 14.79 -11.17 -7.27
C SER A 183 13.60 -11.68 -8.10
N ASP A 184 12.85 -12.64 -7.59
CA ASP A 184 11.65 -13.21 -8.20
C ASP A 184 10.42 -12.33 -8.03
N LEU A 185 10.41 -11.42 -7.05
CA LEU A 185 9.28 -10.53 -6.82
C LEU A 185 9.15 -9.46 -7.89
N ARG A 186 7.90 -9.10 -8.17
CA ARG A 186 7.54 -7.98 -9.03
C ARG A 186 6.84 -6.92 -8.19
N ILE A 187 7.21 -5.66 -8.42
CA ILE A 187 6.71 -4.53 -7.63
C ILE A 187 6.08 -3.51 -8.57
N LEU A 188 4.84 -3.14 -8.29
CA LEU A 188 4.18 -1.99 -8.89
C LEU A 188 4.07 -0.88 -7.84
N LEU A 189 4.78 0.21 -8.06
CA LEU A 189 4.75 1.40 -7.21
C LEU A 189 3.92 2.49 -7.87
N ILE A 190 2.89 2.95 -7.19
CA ILE A 190 2.10 4.11 -7.60
C ILE A 190 2.68 5.34 -6.91
N ASP A 191 3.28 6.23 -7.69
CA ASP A 191 4.02 7.40 -7.22
C ASP A 191 3.22 8.69 -7.48
N ALA A 192 2.52 9.16 -6.45
CA ALA A 192 1.65 10.33 -6.56
C ALA A 192 2.42 11.64 -6.75
N HIS A 193 3.66 11.71 -6.28
CA HIS A 193 4.44 12.96 -6.23
C HIS A 193 5.75 12.92 -7.03
N ASN A 194 6.01 11.83 -7.75
CA ASN A 194 7.23 11.59 -8.53
C ASN A 194 8.52 11.65 -7.68
N GLU A 195 8.48 11.04 -6.49
CA GLU A 195 9.61 11.05 -5.53
C GLU A 195 10.58 9.88 -5.72
N TYR A 196 10.22 8.84 -6.49
CA TYR A 196 10.93 7.55 -6.46
C TYR A 196 11.77 7.23 -7.69
N THR A 197 11.78 8.07 -8.73
CA THR A 197 12.44 7.83 -10.02
C THR A 197 13.91 7.39 -9.88
N GLU A 198 14.68 8.12 -9.06
CA GLU A 198 16.13 7.90 -8.89
C GLU A 198 16.45 6.93 -7.75
N CYS A 199 15.45 6.37 -7.08
CA CYS A 199 15.67 5.60 -5.84
C CYS A 199 16.16 4.18 -6.05
N PHE A 200 16.13 3.62 -7.28
CA PHE A 200 16.29 2.18 -7.50
C PHE A 200 17.41 1.79 -8.46
N ASP A 201 18.40 2.65 -8.68
CA ASP A 201 19.65 2.38 -9.41
C ASP A 201 19.40 1.77 -10.82
N GLY A 202 18.39 2.28 -11.55
CA GLY A 202 18.01 1.79 -12.88
C GLY A 202 17.23 0.45 -12.91
N ARG A 203 16.91 -0.12 -11.76
CA ARG A 203 16.14 -1.37 -11.65
C ARG A 203 14.62 -1.19 -11.72
N ALA A 204 14.15 0.02 -11.92
CA ALA A 204 12.74 0.34 -12.07
C ALA A 204 12.46 0.92 -13.46
N HIS A 205 11.35 0.49 -14.06
CA HIS A 205 10.82 1.12 -15.27
C HIS A 205 9.76 2.15 -14.87
N VAL A 206 9.89 3.36 -15.40
CA VAL A 206 9.00 4.48 -15.05
C VAL A 206 7.96 4.67 -16.12
N PHE A 207 6.69 4.59 -15.73
CA PHE A 207 5.53 4.90 -16.55
C PHE A 207 4.99 6.29 -16.21
N GLY A 208 4.75 7.08 -17.25
CA GLY A 208 4.10 8.37 -17.17
C GLY A 208 3.14 8.57 -18.35
N PRO A 209 2.60 9.79 -18.57
CA PRO A 209 1.61 10.04 -19.62
C PRO A 209 2.06 9.71 -21.04
N GLN A 210 3.38 9.66 -21.28
CA GLN A 210 3.95 9.47 -22.62
C GLN A 210 4.17 8.00 -22.98
N ASN A 211 4.20 7.10 -22.01
CA ASN A 211 4.54 5.69 -22.20
C ASN A 211 3.64 4.71 -21.44
N LEU A 212 2.74 5.19 -20.59
CA LEU A 212 1.69 4.36 -20.01
C LEU A 212 0.56 4.20 -21.02
N ASN A 213 0.23 2.96 -21.34
CA ASN A 213 -0.90 2.63 -22.19
C ASN A 213 -1.95 1.87 -21.40
N LEU A 214 -3.07 2.52 -21.12
CA LEU A 214 -4.24 1.94 -20.46
C LEU A 214 -5.45 2.08 -21.40
N PRO A 215 -5.74 1.07 -22.23
CA PRO A 215 -6.84 1.15 -23.19
C PRO A 215 -8.19 1.41 -22.51
N PHE A 216 -9.02 2.24 -23.12
CA PHE A 216 -10.33 2.64 -22.58
C PHE A 216 -11.28 1.48 -22.25
N TRP A 217 -11.13 0.31 -22.87
CA TRP A 217 -11.95 -0.87 -22.60
C TRP A 217 -11.61 -1.57 -21.27
N LEU A 218 -10.52 -1.18 -20.60
CA LEU A 218 -10.21 -1.59 -19.22
C LEU A 218 -11.05 -0.82 -18.19
N PHE A 219 -11.59 0.31 -18.57
CA PHE A 219 -12.35 1.17 -17.67
C PHE A 219 -13.76 0.62 -17.48
N ASN A 220 -14.30 0.78 -16.28
CA ASN A 220 -15.71 0.56 -16.08
C ASN A 220 -16.54 1.69 -16.73
N PHE A 221 -17.85 1.48 -16.80
CA PHE A 221 -18.72 2.44 -17.48
C PHE A 221 -18.69 3.82 -16.82
N GLU A 222 -18.64 3.90 -15.51
CA GLU A 222 -18.60 5.13 -14.74
C GLU A 222 -17.32 5.94 -15.02
N GLU A 223 -16.17 5.26 -15.04
CA GLU A 223 -14.86 5.83 -15.35
C GLU A 223 -14.81 6.36 -16.80
N LEU A 224 -15.36 5.61 -17.74
CA LEU A 224 -15.45 6.04 -19.13
C LEU A 224 -16.36 7.26 -19.30
N VAL A 225 -17.51 7.27 -18.60
CA VAL A 225 -18.42 8.42 -18.57
C VAL A 225 -17.71 9.66 -18.02
N GLN A 226 -16.93 9.53 -16.96
CA GLN A 226 -16.16 10.65 -16.39
C GLN A 226 -15.18 11.24 -17.41
N ILE A 227 -14.49 10.39 -18.20
CA ILE A 227 -13.53 10.85 -19.22
C ILE A 227 -14.25 11.51 -20.42
N VAL A 228 -15.32 10.89 -20.91
CA VAL A 228 -16.02 11.35 -22.13
C VAL A 228 -16.91 12.56 -21.87
N PHE A 229 -17.56 12.61 -20.70
CA PHE A 229 -18.57 13.63 -20.40
C PHE A 229 -18.11 14.66 -19.35
N GLY A 230 -17.13 14.29 -18.47
CA GLY A 230 -16.75 15.12 -17.32
C GLY A 230 -17.91 15.25 -16.34
N SER A 231 -18.69 16.31 -16.48
CA SER A 231 -19.94 16.47 -15.72
C SER A 231 -21.09 15.68 -16.37
N ARG A 232 -21.88 14.98 -15.56
CA ARG A 232 -23.06 14.22 -15.99
C ARG A 232 -24.28 15.10 -16.23
N SER A 233 -24.28 16.31 -15.68
CA SER A 233 -25.43 17.21 -15.75
C SER A 233 -25.78 17.53 -17.18
N GLY A 234 -27.01 17.20 -17.57
CA GLY A 234 -27.55 17.47 -18.92
C GLY A 234 -27.07 16.49 -20.01
N ALA A 235 -26.43 15.40 -19.65
CA ALA A 235 -25.96 14.36 -20.57
C ALA A 235 -26.56 12.97 -20.29
N GLU A 236 -27.57 12.88 -19.44
CA GLU A 236 -28.16 11.61 -18.97
C GLU A 236 -28.62 10.72 -20.14
N ARG A 237 -29.16 11.35 -21.19
CA ARG A 237 -29.66 10.67 -22.38
C ARG A 237 -28.52 10.07 -23.21
N GLU A 238 -27.49 10.87 -23.47
CA GLU A 238 -26.28 10.43 -24.18
C GLU A 238 -25.55 9.32 -23.42
N ILE A 239 -25.48 9.40 -22.09
CA ILE A 239 -24.90 8.37 -21.21
C ILE A 239 -25.70 7.06 -21.33
N SER A 240 -27.04 7.12 -21.29
CA SER A 240 -27.88 5.94 -21.49
C SER A 240 -27.67 5.30 -22.86
N LEU A 241 -27.57 6.12 -23.92
CA LEU A 241 -27.29 5.62 -25.28
C LEU A 241 -25.91 4.96 -25.35
N LEU A 242 -24.89 5.50 -24.70
CA LEU A 242 -23.56 4.91 -24.64
C LEU A 242 -23.59 3.54 -23.95
N ALA A 243 -24.34 3.41 -22.83
CA ALA A 243 -24.50 2.15 -22.11
C ALA A 243 -25.10 1.04 -23.00
N ASP A 244 -26.03 1.41 -23.89
CA ASP A 244 -26.68 0.49 -24.83
C ASP A 244 -25.80 0.12 -26.03
N LEU A 245 -24.86 0.99 -26.42
CA LEU A 245 -24.02 0.78 -27.59
C LEU A 245 -22.75 -0.03 -27.29
N ILE A 246 -22.14 0.14 -26.10
CA ILE A 246 -20.90 -0.56 -25.73
C ILE A 246 -21.03 -2.09 -25.80
N PRO A 247 -22.08 -2.75 -25.27
CA PRO A 247 -22.25 -4.18 -25.38
C PRO A 247 -22.31 -4.68 -26.82
N LEU A 248 -22.90 -3.88 -27.74
CA LEU A 248 -22.99 -4.21 -29.15
C LEU A 248 -21.60 -4.15 -29.81
N ALA A 249 -20.82 -3.11 -29.56
CA ALA A 249 -19.46 -2.97 -30.06
C ALA A 249 -18.54 -4.10 -29.54
N LYS A 250 -18.64 -4.48 -28.27
CA LYS A 250 -17.94 -5.62 -27.68
C LYS A 250 -18.29 -6.93 -28.38
N THR A 251 -19.57 -7.16 -28.63
CA THR A 251 -20.04 -8.36 -29.35
C THR A 251 -19.50 -8.41 -30.78
N GLU A 252 -19.49 -7.29 -31.48
CA GLU A 252 -18.98 -7.22 -32.85
C GLU A 252 -17.48 -7.45 -32.91
N CYS A 253 -16.72 -6.82 -32.01
CA CYS A 253 -15.28 -7.04 -31.88
C CYS A 253 -14.95 -8.51 -31.56
N ALA A 254 -15.68 -9.14 -30.65
CA ALA A 254 -15.50 -10.56 -30.30
C ALA A 254 -15.84 -11.53 -31.45
N ARG A 255 -16.75 -11.13 -32.35
CA ARG A 255 -17.04 -11.87 -33.59
C ARG A 255 -15.91 -11.72 -34.59
N ALA A 256 -15.44 -10.50 -34.80
CA ALA A 256 -14.38 -10.20 -35.75
C ALA A 256 -13.05 -10.87 -35.37
N SER A 257 -12.73 -10.95 -34.06
CA SER A 257 -11.51 -11.59 -33.55
C SER A 257 -11.60 -13.13 -33.48
N GLY A 258 -12.73 -13.73 -33.84
CA GLY A 258 -12.91 -15.18 -33.78
C GLY A 258 -13.04 -15.78 -32.38
N MET A 259 -13.08 -14.94 -31.33
CA MET A 259 -13.33 -15.37 -29.94
C MET A 259 -14.71 -16.01 -29.78
N LEU A 260 -15.68 -15.57 -30.56
CA LEU A 260 -17.00 -16.21 -30.70
C LEU A 260 -16.94 -17.15 -31.89
N ARG A 261 -16.69 -18.46 -31.66
CA ARG A 261 -16.70 -19.46 -32.70
C ARG A 261 -18.04 -19.46 -33.46
N ALA A 262 -17.97 -19.58 -34.80
CA ALA A 262 -19.12 -19.62 -35.72
C ALA A 262 -20.10 -20.80 -35.50
N SER A 263 -19.82 -21.71 -34.56
CA SER A 263 -20.65 -22.89 -34.25
C SER A 263 -21.94 -22.57 -33.43
N TYR A 264 -22.17 -21.33 -33.02
CA TYR A 264 -23.45 -20.93 -32.41
C TYR A 264 -24.35 -20.19 -33.41
N ARG A 265 -24.75 -20.88 -34.47
CA ARG A 265 -25.76 -20.42 -35.45
C ARG A 265 -27.19 -20.45 -34.92
N ALA A 266 -27.40 -20.87 -33.68
CA ALA A 266 -28.73 -21.01 -33.09
C ALA A 266 -28.76 -20.20 -31.76
N GLN A 267 -29.17 -18.99 -31.83
CA GLN A 267 -29.77 -18.14 -30.78
C GLN A 267 -29.34 -16.69 -30.96
N GLN A 268 -29.98 -16.05 -31.92
CA GLN A 268 -29.81 -14.59 -32.18
C GLN A 268 -30.35 -13.70 -31.06
N THR A 269 -30.96 -14.24 -30.04
CA THR A 269 -31.54 -13.52 -28.90
C THR A 269 -30.68 -13.52 -27.63
N ASP A 270 -29.68 -14.40 -27.49
CA ASP A 270 -28.90 -14.53 -26.25
C ASP A 270 -27.49 -13.92 -26.27
N ASN A 271 -26.98 -13.51 -27.43
CA ASN A 271 -25.61 -13.00 -27.53
C ASN A 271 -25.44 -11.54 -27.04
N ALA A 272 -26.52 -10.77 -26.94
CA ALA A 272 -26.50 -9.41 -26.37
C ALA A 272 -26.34 -9.42 -24.84
N SER A 273 -26.62 -10.56 -24.19
CA SER A 273 -26.53 -10.69 -22.72
C SER A 273 -25.14 -11.08 -22.21
N ARG A 274 -24.20 -11.34 -23.10
CA ARG A 274 -22.86 -11.83 -22.73
C ARG A 274 -21.90 -10.73 -22.28
N PHE A 275 -22.05 -9.54 -22.83
CA PHE A 275 -21.24 -8.37 -22.48
C PHE A 275 -22.12 -7.28 -21.90
N THR A 276 -21.67 -6.72 -20.79
CA THR A 276 -22.22 -5.49 -20.21
C THR A 276 -21.31 -4.32 -20.59
N ALA A 277 -21.73 -3.10 -20.27
CA ALA A 277 -20.85 -1.93 -20.40
C ALA A 277 -19.57 -2.07 -19.54
N ASP A 278 -19.65 -2.75 -18.38
CA ASP A 278 -18.56 -2.94 -17.43
C ASP A 278 -17.67 -4.18 -17.70
N THR A 279 -18.06 -5.07 -18.61
CA THR A 279 -17.23 -6.25 -18.92
C THR A 279 -15.90 -5.78 -19.52
N PRO A 280 -14.72 -6.13 -18.94
CA PRO A 280 -13.43 -5.73 -19.48
C PRO A 280 -13.09 -6.57 -20.72
N ALA A 281 -13.61 -6.17 -21.86
CA ALA A 281 -13.42 -6.82 -23.15
C ALA A 281 -13.04 -5.78 -24.22
N PRO A 282 -12.08 -6.06 -25.08
CA PRO A 282 -11.67 -5.16 -26.15
C PRO A 282 -12.83 -4.83 -27.09
N TYR A 283 -12.93 -3.57 -27.47
CA TYR A 283 -13.84 -3.09 -28.53
C TYR A 283 -13.28 -1.80 -29.15
N ARG A 284 -13.81 -1.43 -30.31
CA ARG A 284 -13.38 -0.22 -31.02
C ARG A 284 -14.42 0.90 -30.81
N LEU A 285 -13.93 2.11 -30.59
CA LEU A 285 -14.83 3.28 -30.51
C LEU A 285 -15.50 3.58 -31.87
N GLU A 286 -14.84 3.23 -32.97
CA GLU A 286 -15.41 3.30 -34.32
C GLU A 286 -16.68 2.47 -34.44
N ASP A 287 -16.73 1.28 -33.82
CA ASP A 287 -17.90 0.41 -33.81
C ASP A 287 -19.05 1.04 -33.02
N VAL A 288 -18.75 1.73 -31.89
CA VAL A 288 -19.73 2.49 -31.13
C VAL A 288 -20.29 3.66 -31.95
N ILE A 289 -19.40 4.39 -32.65
CA ILE A 289 -19.79 5.53 -33.50
C ILE A 289 -20.63 5.02 -34.67
N ALA A 290 -20.21 3.98 -35.38
CA ALA A 290 -20.95 3.41 -36.50
C ALA A 290 -22.34 2.88 -36.08
N ALA A 291 -22.43 2.26 -34.91
CA ALA A 291 -23.70 1.81 -34.33
C ALA A 291 -24.63 3.00 -34.02
N ALA A 292 -24.08 4.09 -33.48
CA ALA A 292 -24.83 5.33 -33.21
C ALA A 292 -25.36 5.97 -34.50
N GLU A 293 -24.51 6.09 -35.53
CA GLU A 293 -24.87 6.65 -36.84
C GLU A 293 -25.91 5.79 -37.56
N SER A 294 -25.75 4.46 -37.51
CA SER A 294 -26.74 3.52 -38.09
C SER A 294 -28.12 3.65 -37.45
N ARG A 295 -28.15 3.82 -36.12
CA ARG A 295 -29.43 4.06 -35.41
C ARG A 295 -30.01 5.41 -35.73
N MET A 296 -29.18 6.45 -35.77
CA MET A 296 -29.61 7.81 -36.12
C MET A 296 -30.29 7.88 -37.50
N GLY A 297 -29.77 7.18 -38.50
CA GLY A 297 -30.34 7.13 -39.84
C GLY A 297 -31.71 6.42 -39.97
N LYS A 298 -32.11 5.66 -38.97
CA LYS A 298 -33.37 4.89 -38.93
C LYS A 298 -34.47 5.53 -38.08
N LEU A 299 -34.19 6.71 -37.48
CA LEU A 299 -35.08 7.32 -36.49
C LEU A 299 -36.00 8.37 -37.15
N GLU A 300 -37.27 8.27 -36.84
CA GLU A 300 -38.27 9.31 -37.07
C GLU A 300 -38.24 10.40 -35.99
N ASN A 301 -37.73 10.07 -34.81
CA ASN A 301 -37.66 10.97 -33.65
C ASN A 301 -36.43 11.87 -33.73
N ARG A 302 -36.67 13.18 -34.02
CA ARG A 302 -35.62 14.19 -34.16
C ARG A 302 -34.79 14.42 -32.88
N ASP A 303 -35.42 14.35 -31.70
CA ASP A 303 -34.72 14.58 -30.41
C ASP A 303 -33.74 13.48 -30.10
N LEU A 304 -34.08 12.23 -30.44
CA LEU A 304 -33.23 11.11 -30.26
C LEU A 304 -32.04 11.13 -31.25
N ALA A 305 -32.27 11.57 -32.49
CA ALA A 305 -31.20 11.76 -33.46
C ALA A 305 -30.19 12.83 -33.02
N VAL A 306 -30.66 13.92 -32.39
CA VAL A 306 -29.79 14.95 -31.81
C VAL A 306 -28.95 14.39 -30.65
N ALA A 307 -29.54 13.55 -29.80
CA ALA A 307 -28.79 12.91 -28.71
C ALA A 307 -27.67 12.01 -29.23
N TYR A 308 -27.90 11.17 -30.23
CA TYR A 308 -26.85 10.37 -30.90
C TYR A 308 -25.77 11.28 -31.51
N GLN A 309 -26.12 12.35 -32.17
CA GLN A 309 -25.17 13.29 -32.77
C GLN A 309 -24.27 13.91 -31.69
N ARG A 310 -24.84 14.34 -30.55
CA ARG A 310 -24.09 14.88 -29.41
C ARG A 310 -23.15 13.82 -28.81
N LEU A 311 -23.62 12.58 -28.67
CA LEU A 311 -22.79 11.47 -28.19
C LEU A 311 -21.57 11.27 -29.08
N VAL A 312 -21.75 11.17 -30.40
CA VAL A 312 -20.65 11.01 -31.37
C VAL A 312 -19.67 12.18 -31.29
N MET A 313 -20.18 13.42 -31.18
CA MET A 313 -19.32 14.60 -31.02
C MET A 313 -18.49 14.54 -29.75
N ARG A 314 -19.05 14.12 -28.61
CA ARG A 314 -18.34 13.99 -27.32
C ARG A 314 -17.28 12.90 -27.37
N ILE A 315 -17.59 11.72 -27.91
CA ILE A 315 -16.62 10.63 -28.09
C ILE A 315 -15.43 11.11 -28.94
N ASN A 316 -15.70 11.76 -30.08
CA ASN A 316 -14.67 12.28 -30.95
C ASN A 316 -13.84 13.40 -30.29
N ALA A 317 -14.45 14.25 -29.48
CA ALA A 317 -13.75 15.29 -28.73
C ALA A 317 -12.80 14.69 -27.69
N ALA A 318 -13.25 13.70 -26.90
CA ALA A 318 -12.43 13.00 -25.94
C ALA A 318 -11.26 12.26 -26.61
N ARG A 319 -11.53 11.55 -27.71
CA ARG A 319 -10.51 10.78 -28.47
C ARG A 319 -9.42 11.69 -29.05
N ARG A 320 -9.77 12.87 -29.53
CA ARG A 320 -8.82 13.84 -30.13
C ARG A 320 -8.07 14.69 -29.10
N ASN A 321 -8.40 14.59 -27.84
CA ASN A 321 -7.75 15.36 -26.79
C ASN A 321 -6.37 14.72 -26.45
N PRO A 322 -5.25 15.42 -26.71
CA PRO A 322 -3.91 14.88 -26.44
C PRO A 322 -3.69 14.47 -24.97
N ARG A 323 -4.44 15.07 -24.04
CA ARG A 323 -4.38 14.72 -22.60
C ARG A 323 -4.83 13.30 -22.30
N TYR A 324 -5.60 12.68 -23.21
CA TYR A 324 -6.14 11.33 -23.08
C TYR A 324 -5.53 10.35 -24.10
N ALA A 325 -4.42 10.72 -24.75
CA ALA A 325 -3.74 9.87 -25.73
C ALA A 325 -3.39 8.49 -25.17
N PHE A 326 -2.94 8.44 -23.91
CA PHE A 326 -2.60 7.20 -23.21
C PHE A 326 -3.78 6.21 -23.04
N ILE A 327 -5.03 6.69 -23.25
CA ILE A 327 -6.27 5.90 -23.18
C ILE A 327 -6.71 5.45 -24.57
N PHE A 328 -6.67 6.36 -25.53
CA PHE A 328 -7.33 6.19 -26.83
C PHE A 328 -6.38 5.80 -27.98
N GLU A 329 -5.08 6.05 -27.86
CA GLU A 329 -4.12 5.74 -28.91
C GLU A 329 -3.54 4.32 -28.82
N SER A 330 -3.71 3.63 -27.69
CA SER A 330 -3.09 2.32 -27.45
C SER A 330 -3.91 1.13 -27.94
N ALA A 331 -4.58 1.23 -29.06
CA ALA A 331 -5.22 0.06 -29.68
C ALA A 331 -4.16 -0.81 -30.36
N ALA A 332 -3.51 -1.69 -29.59
CA ALA A 332 -2.59 -2.69 -30.14
C ALA A 332 -3.37 -3.70 -30.99
N ASP A 333 -2.99 -3.82 -32.25
CA ASP A 333 -3.64 -4.67 -33.26
C ASP A 333 -3.20 -6.15 -33.21
N THR A 334 -2.34 -6.55 -32.24
CA THR A 334 -1.70 -7.88 -32.30
C THR A 334 -1.69 -8.58 -30.95
N GLY A 335 -2.34 -9.74 -30.87
CA GLY A 335 -2.27 -10.63 -29.70
C GLY A 335 -3.41 -10.49 -28.70
N ASP A 336 -3.18 -10.97 -27.47
CA ASP A 336 -4.05 -10.75 -26.32
C ASP A 336 -3.61 -9.45 -25.62
N PRO A 337 -4.32 -8.34 -25.82
CA PRO A 337 -3.90 -7.03 -25.29
C PRO A 337 -3.85 -7.01 -23.77
N MET A 338 -4.66 -7.83 -23.08
CA MET A 338 -4.64 -7.92 -21.61
C MET A 338 -3.33 -8.53 -21.11
N VAL A 339 -2.89 -9.63 -21.74
CA VAL A 339 -1.62 -10.30 -21.39
C VAL A 339 -0.44 -9.35 -21.61
N GLU A 340 -0.46 -8.58 -22.68
CA GLU A 340 0.61 -7.63 -23.00
C GLU A 340 0.69 -6.50 -21.95
N ILE A 341 -0.44 -5.91 -21.61
CA ILE A 341 -0.53 -4.87 -20.57
C ILE A 341 -0.04 -5.40 -19.22
N LEU A 342 -0.49 -6.58 -18.80
CA LEU A 342 -0.04 -7.20 -17.55
C LEU A 342 1.46 -7.51 -17.58
N CYS A 343 1.98 -8.02 -18.72
CA CYS A 343 3.41 -8.26 -18.87
C CYS A 343 4.24 -6.97 -18.73
N GLN A 344 3.77 -5.86 -19.28
CA GLN A 344 4.45 -4.57 -19.19
C GLN A 344 4.37 -4.01 -17.77
N LEU A 345 3.18 -3.89 -17.18
CA LEU A 345 2.97 -3.31 -15.86
C LEU A 345 3.63 -4.12 -14.74
N LEU A 346 3.56 -5.45 -14.82
CA LEU A 346 4.14 -6.34 -13.82
C LEU A 346 5.57 -6.76 -14.16
N ARG A 347 6.15 -6.23 -15.26
CA ARG A 347 7.53 -6.51 -15.68
C ARG A 347 7.85 -8.01 -15.79
N LEU A 348 6.90 -8.80 -16.27
CA LEU A 348 7.02 -10.27 -16.25
C LEU A 348 8.11 -10.81 -17.18
N LYS A 349 8.47 -10.07 -18.24
CA LYS A 349 9.50 -10.44 -19.19
C LYS A 349 10.87 -9.82 -18.94
N ASP A 350 10.93 -8.84 -18.03
CA ASP A 350 12.14 -8.06 -17.77
C ASP A 350 12.72 -8.40 -16.39
N HIS A 351 13.79 -9.18 -16.39
CA HIS A 351 14.45 -9.60 -15.16
C HIS A 351 15.35 -8.51 -14.54
N ASP A 352 15.91 -7.64 -15.37
CA ASP A 352 16.80 -6.56 -14.92
C ASP A 352 16.05 -5.42 -14.24
N GLN A 353 14.80 -5.18 -14.64
CA GLN A 353 13.93 -4.16 -14.08
C GLN A 353 12.65 -4.77 -13.50
N PRO A 354 12.71 -5.41 -12.32
CA PRO A 354 11.56 -6.11 -11.75
C PRO A 354 10.50 -5.18 -11.16
N MET A 355 10.74 -3.86 -11.21
CA MET A 355 9.86 -2.85 -10.65
C MET A 355 9.28 -1.95 -11.72
N ALA A 356 7.98 -1.67 -11.61
CA ALA A 356 7.29 -0.62 -12.36
C ALA A 356 6.93 0.53 -11.43
N ILE A 357 7.21 1.77 -11.83
CA ILE A 357 6.80 2.98 -11.12
C ILE A 357 5.82 3.73 -12.02
N VAL A 358 4.58 3.91 -11.58
CA VAL A 358 3.58 4.72 -12.27
C VAL A 358 3.52 6.09 -11.63
N GLN A 359 4.07 7.08 -12.34
CA GLN A 359 4.09 8.48 -11.90
C GLN A 359 2.74 9.16 -12.21
N LEU A 360 2.03 9.60 -11.17
CA LEU A 360 0.70 10.20 -11.36
C LEU A 360 0.73 11.70 -11.60
N ALA A 361 1.78 12.41 -11.17
CA ALA A 361 1.82 13.88 -11.23
C ALA A 361 1.80 14.48 -12.65
N GLY A 362 2.00 13.68 -13.68
CA GLY A 362 1.93 14.15 -15.08
C GLY A 362 0.57 13.98 -15.75
N PHE A 363 -0.35 13.24 -15.12
CA PHE A 363 -1.67 12.98 -15.67
C PHE A 363 -2.67 14.09 -15.31
N PRO A 364 -3.74 14.27 -16.09
CA PRO A 364 -4.83 15.16 -15.71
C PRO A 364 -5.45 14.73 -14.37
N ALA A 365 -5.73 15.69 -13.49
CA ALA A 365 -6.24 15.40 -12.14
C ALA A 365 -7.51 14.54 -12.17
N GLU A 366 -8.39 14.79 -13.14
CA GLU A 366 -9.63 14.04 -13.35
C GLU A 366 -9.44 12.57 -13.75
N THR A 367 -8.24 12.19 -14.23
CA THR A 367 -7.92 10.80 -14.64
C THR A 367 -7.13 10.04 -13.60
N THR A 368 -6.56 10.72 -12.60
CA THR A 368 -5.68 10.10 -11.61
C THR A 368 -6.40 8.99 -10.81
N GLU A 369 -7.61 9.27 -10.32
CA GLU A 369 -8.42 8.28 -9.60
C GLU A 369 -8.77 7.08 -10.49
N VAL A 370 -9.09 7.34 -11.75
CA VAL A 370 -9.42 6.32 -12.74
C VAL A 370 -8.22 5.40 -13.01
N ILE A 371 -7.03 5.99 -13.20
CA ILE A 371 -5.78 5.22 -13.41
C ILE A 371 -5.51 4.31 -12.20
N VAL A 372 -5.58 4.87 -10.99
CA VAL A 372 -5.38 4.10 -9.76
C VAL A 372 -6.39 2.97 -9.63
N SER A 373 -7.68 3.25 -9.89
CA SER A 373 -8.76 2.26 -9.85
C SER A 373 -8.52 1.10 -10.85
N VAL A 374 -8.11 1.42 -12.08
CA VAL A 374 -7.77 0.43 -13.10
C VAL A 374 -6.58 -0.43 -12.66
N LEU A 375 -5.49 0.20 -12.18
CA LEU A 375 -4.29 -0.51 -11.74
C LEU A 375 -4.56 -1.48 -10.57
N PHE A 376 -5.44 -1.12 -9.64
CA PHE A 376 -5.85 -1.99 -8.54
C PHE A 376 -6.81 -3.11 -8.96
N ARG A 377 -7.47 -2.96 -10.10
CA ARG A 377 -8.43 -3.95 -10.64
C ARG A 377 -7.76 -4.98 -11.55
N LEU A 378 -6.62 -4.63 -12.16
CA LEU A 378 -5.77 -5.53 -12.96
C LEU A 378 -5.03 -6.54 -12.08
#